data_24513443eaa08ac7fdd57a18d2dcedae
#
_entry.id   24513443eaa08ac7fdd57a18d2dcedae
#
_cell.length_a   1.000
_cell.length_b   1.000
_cell.length_c   1.000
_cell.angle_alpha   90.00
_cell.angle_beta   90.00
_cell.angle_gamma   90.00
#
_symmetry.space_group_name_H-M   'P 1'
#
loop_
_entity.id
_entity.type
_entity.pdbx_description
1 polymer ?
#
loop_
_entity_poly.entity_id
_entity_poly.type
_entity_poly.pdbx_seq_one_letter_code
_entity_poly.pdbx_strand_id
1 'polypeptide(L)' 'MVKLKDVARKAGVSEATASLVLNERPGVHRETRKRVFQAAEELGYTPNAIARNLA' A
#
# COMPACT_ATOMS: atom_id res chain seq x y z
N MET A 1 -14.87 3.12 5.71
CA MET A 1 -14.20 2.61 4.52
C MET A 1 -12.71 2.91 4.56
N VAL A 2 -11.89 1.93 4.22
CA VAL A 2 -10.44 2.08 4.29
C VAL A 2 -9.94 2.97 3.16
N LYS A 3 -9.05 3.88 3.50
CA LYS A 3 -8.46 4.79 2.54
C LYS A 3 -6.94 4.66 2.57
N LEU A 4 -6.30 5.25 1.57
CA LEU A 4 -4.85 5.22 1.49
C LEU A 4 -4.18 5.73 2.77
N LYS A 5 -4.71 6.80 3.35
CA LYS A 5 -4.12 7.34 4.56
C LYS A 5 -4.18 6.36 5.72
N ASP A 6 -5.18 5.49 5.73
CA ASP A 6 -5.28 4.49 6.79
C ASP A 6 -4.16 3.46 6.63
N VAL A 7 -3.88 3.07 5.39
CA VAL A 7 -2.78 2.14 5.11
C VAL A 7 -1.45 2.78 5.52
N ALA A 8 -1.26 4.04 5.14
CA ALA A 8 -0.02 4.74 5.47
C ALA A 8 0.17 4.83 6.98
N ARG A 9 -0.89 5.15 7.70
CA ARG A 9 -0.82 5.27 9.15
C ARG A 9 -0.47 3.93 9.79
N LYS A 10 -1.13 2.87 9.34
CA LYS A 10 -0.86 1.55 9.89
C LYS A 10 0.56 1.10 9.58
N ALA A 11 1.05 1.41 8.41
CA ALA A 11 2.40 1.04 8.00
C ALA A 11 3.47 1.96 8.60
N GLY A 12 3.06 3.11 9.14
CA GLY A 12 4.02 4.04 9.72
C GLY A 12 4.78 4.86 8.67
N VAL A 13 4.15 5.13 7.55
CA VAL A 13 4.77 5.88 6.45
C VAL A 13 3.85 7.02 6.02
N SER A 14 4.37 7.89 5.16
CA SER A 14 3.56 8.98 4.62
C SER A 14 2.61 8.43 3.56
N GLU A 15 1.55 9.20 3.28
CA GLU A 15 0.63 8.80 2.22
C GLU A 15 1.33 8.72 0.87
N ALA A 16 2.28 9.62 0.64
CA ALA A 16 3.03 9.61 -0.60
C ALA A 16 3.79 8.30 -0.75
N THR A 17 4.45 7.86 0.32
CA THR A 17 5.19 6.61 0.29
C THR A 17 4.26 5.43 0.07
N ALA A 18 3.14 5.40 0.77
CA ALA A 18 2.18 4.31 0.60
C ALA A 18 1.66 4.27 -0.83
N SER A 19 1.40 5.44 -1.41
CA SER A 19 0.95 5.51 -2.79
C SER A 19 1.99 4.96 -3.75
N LEU A 20 3.25 5.33 -3.55
CA LEU A 20 4.33 4.83 -4.39
C LEU A 20 4.40 3.30 -4.34
N VAL A 21 4.31 2.75 -3.14
CA VAL A 21 4.40 1.30 -2.96
C VAL A 21 3.23 0.58 -3.63
N LEU A 22 2.02 1.07 -3.41
CA LEU A 22 0.84 0.40 -3.95
C LEU A 22 0.72 0.54 -5.46
N ASN A 23 1.40 1.53 -6.03
CA ASN A 23 1.46 1.69 -7.47
C ASN A 23 2.73 1.06 -8.05
N GLU A 24 3.46 0.33 -7.24
CA GLU A 24 4.65 -0.39 -7.64
C GLU A 24 5.70 0.52 -8.28
N ARG A 25 5.83 1.71 -7.73
CA ARG A 25 6.84 2.65 -8.21
C ARG A 25 8.19 2.35 -7.57
N PRO A 26 9.28 2.62 -8.27
CA PRO A 26 10.61 2.40 -7.72
C PRO A 26 10.97 3.45 -6.68
N GLY A 27 12.05 3.23 -5.97
CA GLY A 27 12.56 4.21 -5.03
C GLY A 27 12.15 3.99 -3.59
N VAL A 28 11.41 2.94 -3.32
CA VAL A 28 10.99 2.62 -1.96
C VAL A 28 11.77 1.42 -1.46
N HIS A 29 12.26 1.51 -0.24
CA HIS A 29 13.02 0.44 0.37
C HIS A 29 12.16 -0.83 0.48
N ARG A 30 12.81 -1.98 0.34
CA ARG A 30 12.11 -3.26 0.37
C ARG A 30 11.29 -3.44 1.65
N GLU A 31 11.85 -3.13 2.78
CA GLU A 31 11.14 -3.30 4.04
C GLU A 31 9.93 -2.39 4.15
N THR A 32 10.06 -1.17 3.66
CA THR A 32 8.95 -0.24 3.66
C THR A 32 7.83 -0.76 2.77
N ARG A 33 8.21 -1.28 1.62
CA ARG A 33 7.24 -1.84 0.69
C ARG A 33 6.48 -2.99 1.34
N LYS A 34 7.22 -3.86 2.02
CA LYS A 34 6.60 -5.00 2.69
C LYS A 34 5.61 -4.55 3.75
N ARG A 35 5.98 -3.53 4.52
CA ARG A 35 5.09 -2.99 5.54
C ARG A 35 3.80 -2.47 4.97
N VAL A 36 3.91 -1.72 3.88
CA VAL A 36 2.74 -1.11 3.28
C VAL A 36 1.79 -2.19 2.73
N PHE A 37 2.33 -3.17 2.03
CA PHE A 37 1.50 -4.25 1.50
C PHE A 37 0.85 -5.04 2.62
N GLN A 38 1.57 -5.29 3.70
CA GLN A 38 1.00 -6.01 4.82
C GLN A 38 -0.11 -5.20 5.48
N ALA A 39 0.10 -3.89 5.65
CA ALA A 39 -0.92 -3.03 6.23
C ALA A 39 -2.16 -2.99 5.36
N ALA A 40 -1.98 -2.90 4.05
CA ALA A 40 -3.11 -2.87 3.13
C ALA A 40 -3.91 -4.18 3.22
N GLU A 41 -3.20 -5.29 3.28
CA GLU A 41 -3.85 -6.58 3.36
C GLU A 41 -4.67 -6.71 4.65
N GLU A 42 -4.08 -6.29 5.76
CA GLU A 42 -4.76 -6.37 7.04
C GLU A 42 -5.99 -5.50 7.12
N LEU A 43 -5.95 -4.36 6.43
CA LEU A 43 -7.08 -3.44 6.43
C LEU A 43 -8.10 -3.78 5.34
N GLY A 44 -7.77 -4.71 4.48
CA GLY A 44 -8.66 -5.05 3.37
C GLY A 44 -8.67 -3.99 2.28
N TYR A 45 -7.62 -3.20 2.18
CA TYR A 45 -7.52 -2.18 1.15
C TYR A 45 -7.06 -2.83 -0.15
N THR A 46 -7.85 -2.69 -1.20
CA THR A 46 -7.55 -3.32 -2.49
C THR A 46 -7.27 -2.25 -3.53
N PRO A 47 -6.00 -1.98 -3.84
CA PRO A 47 -5.69 -1.04 -4.90
C PRO A 47 -6.08 -1.61 -6.27
N ASN A 48 -6.17 -0.73 -7.25
CA ASN A 48 -6.57 -1.13 -8.58
C ASN A 48 -5.71 -2.25 -9.16
N ALA A 49 -4.46 -2.29 -8.74
CA ALA A 49 -3.56 -3.32 -9.24
C ALA A 49 -4.06 -4.72 -8.90
N ILE A 50 -4.63 -4.87 -7.71
CA ILE A 50 -5.16 -6.16 -7.30
C ILE A 50 -6.36 -6.53 -8.15
N ALA A 51 -7.20 -5.55 -8.43
CA ALA A 51 -8.37 -5.80 -9.27
C ALA A 51 -7.94 -6.30 -10.65
N ARG A 52 -6.86 -5.74 -11.18
CA ARG A 52 -6.37 -6.18 -12.48
C ARG A 52 -5.86 -7.61 -12.44
N ASN A 53 -5.26 -7.99 -11.32
CA ASN A 53 -4.72 -9.34 -11.19
C ASN A 53 -5.80 -10.40 -11.19
N LEU A 54 -6.98 -10.01 -10.82
CA LEU A 54 -8.09 -10.96 -10.78
C LEU A 54 -8.74 -11.16 -12.14
N ALA A 55 -8.41 -10.33 -13.08
CA ALA A 55 -9.00 -10.39 -14.42
C ALA A 55 -8.44 -11.53 -15.28
#